data_6f74ebe52818c4e0271a5d9fbd1c485c
#
_entry.id   6f74ebe52818c4e0271a5d9fbd1c485c
#
_cell.length_a   1.000
_cell.length_b   1.000
_cell.length_c   1.000
_cell.angle_alpha   90.00
_cell.angle_beta   90.00
_cell.angle_gamma   90.00
#
_symmetry.space_group_name_H-M   'P 1'
#
loop_
_entity.id
_entity.type
_entity.pdbx_description
1 polymer ?
#
loop_
_entity_poly.entity_id
_entity_poly.type
_entity_poly.pdbx_seq_one_letter_code
_entity_poly.pdbx_strand_id
1 'polypeptide(L)'
;MEIRAEEISEIIRKQIKEYGKEVEVSETGTIISIGDGIARIHGLSGAMAGELLEFPGGVSGMVLNLEEDNVGAAILGEFASIKEGDTVKRTGRITEVPVGEALIGRVVNAIGQPIDGKGPINTTSFSKVEIKAPGIVSRKTVHQPMATGLKAIDSMVPIGRGQRELIIGDRQTGKTAVAIDTIINQKGGDLICIYVAIGQKRSTVAQVVSKLNDHGAMDYTIVVAATASESAPLQFIAPYTGVTMGEYFRDSSRHALIIYDDLSKQAVAYRQLSLLLRRPPGREAYPGDVFYLHSRLLERACKLSDAEGGGSLTALPIIETQAGDVSAYIPTNVISITDGQIYLESDLFFSGVRPAINVGLSVSRVGGSAQVKAMKQVAGTLRLNLAQYREMAAFAQFGSDLDKATQMQLARGERLVEVLKQPQYQPIPTEKQVLIIFSANNGFLDDYPVSSLKRYETEMYAYFDNRQADLLAELREKKAIDDDLKSRVVAALEQFKKEFTA
;
A
#
# COMPACT_ATOMS: atom_id res chain seq x y z
N MET A 1 14.65 -61.67 -27.63
CA MET A 1 15.47 -61.69 -26.43
C MET A 1 14.57 -62.20 -25.32
N GLU A 2 14.72 -63.49 -24.97
CA GLU A 2 13.97 -64.02 -23.80
C GLU A 2 14.64 -63.56 -22.54
N ILE A 3 13.89 -62.81 -21.74
CA ILE A 3 14.32 -62.36 -20.39
C ILE A 3 14.33 -63.62 -19.50
N ARG A 4 15.50 -63.96 -18.97
CA ARG A 4 15.63 -65.14 -18.10
C ARG A 4 14.89 -64.92 -16.77
N ALA A 5 14.22 -65.98 -16.29
CA ALA A 5 13.46 -65.97 -15.04
C ALA A 5 14.27 -65.46 -13.82
N GLU A 6 15.60 -65.61 -13.87
CA GLU A 6 16.55 -65.16 -12.87
C GLU A 6 16.66 -63.62 -12.84
N GLU A 7 16.66 -62.92 -13.98
CA GLU A 7 16.70 -61.45 -14.07
C GLU A 7 15.40 -60.82 -13.56
N ILE A 8 14.26 -61.46 -13.84
CA ILE A 8 12.96 -61.03 -13.27
C ILE A 8 12.95 -61.19 -11.75
N SER A 9 13.50 -62.28 -11.22
CA SER A 9 13.61 -62.50 -9.76
C SER A 9 14.54 -61.50 -9.09
N GLU A 10 15.62 -61.09 -9.75
CA GLU A 10 16.52 -60.06 -9.20
C GLU A 10 15.86 -58.66 -9.21
N ILE A 11 15.14 -58.29 -10.25
CA ILE A 11 14.39 -57.04 -10.35
C ILE A 11 13.30 -56.99 -9.27
N ILE A 12 12.55 -58.09 -9.11
CA ILE A 12 11.52 -58.19 -8.07
C ILE A 12 12.14 -58.14 -6.66
N ARG A 13 13.26 -58.83 -6.41
CA ARG A 13 13.97 -58.74 -5.11
C ARG A 13 14.53 -57.34 -4.83
N LYS A 14 15.00 -56.64 -5.86
CA LYS A 14 15.46 -55.25 -5.73
C LYS A 14 14.29 -54.32 -5.43
N GLN A 15 13.17 -54.47 -6.09
CA GLN A 15 11.94 -53.72 -5.82
C GLN A 15 11.38 -54.01 -4.41
N ILE A 16 11.38 -55.28 -3.95
CA ILE A 16 10.93 -55.63 -2.59
C ILE A 16 11.90 -55.11 -1.54
N LYS A 17 13.20 -55.05 -1.80
CA LYS A 17 14.18 -54.47 -0.86
C LYS A 17 14.08 -52.97 -0.76
N GLU A 18 13.66 -52.29 -1.84
CA GLU A 18 13.36 -50.88 -1.87
C GLU A 18 12.00 -50.53 -1.21
N TYR A 19 11.07 -51.53 -1.15
CA TYR A 19 9.77 -51.40 -0.46
C TYR A 19 9.87 -51.30 1.07
N GLY A 20 11.00 -51.62 1.67
CA GLY A 20 11.21 -51.58 3.12
C GLY A 20 11.82 -50.29 3.66
N LYS A 21 12.10 -49.28 2.82
CA LYS A 21 12.28 -47.89 3.27
C LYS A 21 10.89 -47.29 3.28
N GLU A 22 10.55 -46.62 4.41
CA GLU A 22 9.41 -45.70 4.44
C GLU A 22 9.58 -44.72 3.26
N VAL A 23 8.96 -45.07 2.16
CA VAL A 23 8.78 -44.17 1.03
C VAL A 23 7.74 -43.21 1.53
N GLU A 24 8.11 -41.99 1.87
CA GLU A 24 7.17 -40.88 1.76
C GLU A 24 6.61 -40.99 0.33
N VAL A 25 5.40 -41.49 0.21
CA VAL A 25 4.68 -41.57 -1.08
C VAL A 25 4.24 -40.16 -1.43
N SER A 26 5.18 -39.33 -1.83
CA SER A 26 4.84 -38.05 -2.45
C SER A 26 4.31 -38.39 -3.85
N GLU A 27 3.05 -38.01 -4.07
CA GLU A 27 2.45 -38.09 -5.41
C GLU A 27 3.29 -37.27 -6.37
N THR A 28 3.73 -37.84 -7.46
CA THR A 28 4.58 -37.19 -8.46
C THR A 28 3.83 -37.03 -9.77
N GLY A 29 4.10 -35.93 -10.47
CA GLY A 29 3.62 -35.66 -11.81
C GLY A 29 4.75 -35.37 -12.77
N THR A 30 4.43 -35.36 -14.05
CA THR A 30 5.37 -35.10 -15.15
C THR A 30 4.99 -33.81 -15.85
N ILE A 31 5.96 -32.93 -16.10
CA ILE A 31 5.75 -31.68 -16.83
C ILE A 31 5.43 -32.00 -18.30
N ILE A 32 4.25 -31.60 -18.76
CA ILE A 32 3.80 -31.73 -20.14
C ILE A 32 4.29 -30.57 -21.00
N SER A 33 4.23 -29.36 -20.42
CA SER A 33 4.69 -28.15 -21.08
C SER A 33 5.12 -27.11 -20.04
N ILE A 34 6.10 -26.29 -20.42
CA ILE A 34 6.62 -25.20 -19.59
C ILE A 34 6.86 -23.96 -20.44
N GLY A 35 6.52 -22.77 -19.93
CA GLY A 35 6.78 -21.50 -20.58
C GLY A 35 6.42 -20.33 -19.68
N ASP A 36 7.24 -19.27 -19.71
CA ASP A 36 7.02 -18.01 -19.00
C ASP A 36 6.64 -18.13 -17.51
N GLY A 37 7.23 -19.14 -16.83
CA GLY A 37 7.00 -19.38 -15.40
C GLY A 37 5.72 -20.14 -15.09
N ILE A 38 5.05 -20.74 -16.09
CA ILE A 38 3.91 -21.65 -15.93
C ILE A 38 4.31 -23.04 -16.40
N ALA A 39 3.97 -24.05 -15.60
CA ALA A 39 4.09 -25.45 -15.97
C ALA A 39 2.71 -26.13 -16.00
N ARG A 40 2.46 -26.98 -16.99
CA ARG A 40 1.34 -27.92 -17.01
C ARG A 40 1.87 -29.31 -16.68
N ILE A 41 1.25 -29.95 -15.71
CA ILE A 41 1.77 -31.16 -15.07
C ILE A 41 0.69 -32.22 -15.12
N HIS A 42 1.03 -33.41 -15.64
CA HIS A 42 0.16 -34.57 -15.63
C HIS A 42 0.42 -35.45 -14.40
N GLY A 43 -0.61 -36.03 -13.82
CA GLY A 43 -0.46 -37.09 -12.80
C GLY A 43 -0.52 -36.60 -11.33
N LEU A 44 -0.90 -35.35 -11.07
CA LEU A 44 -1.10 -34.83 -9.72
C LEU A 44 -2.59 -34.75 -9.35
N SER A 45 -3.31 -35.86 -9.42
CA SER A 45 -4.77 -35.91 -9.29
C SER A 45 -5.27 -35.49 -7.88
N GLY A 46 -4.45 -35.67 -6.85
CA GLY A 46 -4.76 -35.26 -5.49
C GLY A 46 -4.36 -33.82 -5.15
N ALA A 47 -3.80 -33.04 -6.10
CA ALA A 47 -3.32 -31.69 -5.82
C ALA A 47 -4.45 -30.74 -5.42
N MET A 48 -4.16 -29.81 -4.52
CA MET A 48 -5.08 -28.78 -4.05
C MET A 48 -4.74 -27.43 -4.69
N ALA A 49 -5.75 -26.59 -4.90
CA ALA A 49 -5.52 -25.20 -5.32
C ALA A 49 -4.68 -24.45 -4.25
N GLY A 50 -3.65 -23.71 -4.70
CA GLY A 50 -2.70 -23.04 -3.79
C GLY A 50 -1.68 -23.98 -3.14
N GLU A 51 -1.67 -25.27 -3.47
CA GLU A 51 -0.66 -26.20 -2.96
C GLU A 51 0.73 -25.88 -3.50
N LEU A 52 1.72 -26.00 -2.62
CA LEU A 52 3.13 -25.87 -2.97
C LEU A 52 3.62 -27.16 -3.64
N LEU A 53 4.26 -27.02 -4.79
CA LEU A 53 4.92 -28.10 -5.52
C LEU A 53 6.44 -27.91 -5.48
N GLU A 54 7.16 -29.03 -5.48
CA GLU A 54 8.63 -29.06 -5.59
C GLU A 54 9.03 -29.47 -7.01
N PHE A 55 9.70 -28.56 -7.71
CA PHE A 55 10.29 -28.75 -9.03
C PHE A 55 11.76 -29.17 -8.93
N PRO A 56 12.36 -29.67 -10.02
CA PRO A 56 13.79 -29.97 -10.07
C PRO A 56 14.65 -28.80 -9.59
N GLY A 57 15.75 -29.09 -8.90
CA GLY A 57 16.64 -28.08 -8.35
C GLY A 57 16.12 -27.38 -7.08
N GLY A 58 15.05 -27.89 -6.47
CA GLY A 58 14.46 -27.31 -5.25
C GLY A 58 13.65 -26.03 -5.52
N VAL A 59 13.26 -25.79 -6.77
CA VAL A 59 12.42 -24.66 -7.14
C VAL A 59 10.99 -24.93 -6.70
N SER A 60 10.37 -23.96 -6.05
CA SER A 60 8.98 -24.03 -5.60
C SER A 60 8.01 -23.61 -6.70
N GLY A 61 6.82 -24.20 -6.71
CA GLY A 61 5.71 -23.75 -7.53
C GLY A 61 4.39 -23.79 -6.78
N MET A 62 3.39 -23.10 -7.28
CA MET A 62 2.06 -23.02 -6.70
C MET A 62 1.00 -23.48 -7.70
N VAL A 63 0.11 -24.35 -7.27
CA VAL A 63 -1.02 -24.83 -8.07
C VAL A 63 -2.04 -23.71 -8.27
N LEU A 64 -2.36 -23.40 -9.54
CA LEU A 64 -3.34 -22.36 -9.91
C LEU A 64 -4.59 -22.91 -10.62
N ASN A 65 -4.42 -23.94 -11.45
CA ASN A 65 -5.51 -24.59 -12.18
C ASN A 65 -5.54 -26.09 -11.86
N LEU A 66 -6.73 -26.60 -11.63
CA LEU A 66 -7.02 -28.01 -11.52
C LEU A 66 -7.92 -28.40 -12.70
N GLU A 67 -7.38 -29.15 -13.64
CA GLU A 67 -8.09 -29.69 -14.80
C GLU A 67 -8.22 -31.20 -14.66
N GLU A 68 -9.04 -31.83 -15.47
CA GLU A 68 -9.34 -33.27 -15.36
C GLU A 68 -8.08 -34.14 -15.47
N ASP A 69 -7.19 -33.81 -16.41
CA ASP A 69 -5.99 -34.62 -16.76
C ASP A 69 -4.68 -33.90 -16.41
N ASN A 70 -4.72 -32.65 -15.98
CA ASN A 70 -3.49 -31.92 -15.69
C ASN A 70 -3.69 -30.81 -14.64
N VAL A 71 -2.58 -30.37 -14.07
CA VAL A 71 -2.51 -29.28 -13.11
C VAL A 71 -1.69 -28.15 -13.72
N GLY A 72 -2.22 -26.94 -13.72
CA GLY A 72 -1.49 -25.71 -14.06
C GLY A 72 -0.84 -25.11 -12.82
N ALA A 73 0.49 -24.98 -12.82
CA ALA A 73 1.24 -24.43 -11.71
C ALA A 73 2.07 -23.22 -12.12
N ALA A 74 2.12 -22.23 -11.25
CA ALA A 74 3.03 -21.08 -11.34
C ALA A 74 4.36 -21.39 -10.66
N ILE A 75 5.47 -21.20 -11.34
CA ILE A 75 6.82 -21.45 -10.82
C ILE A 75 7.29 -20.21 -10.06
N LEU A 76 7.66 -20.37 -8.79
CA LEU A 76 8.04 -19.31 -7.88
C LEU A 76 9.58 -19.22 -7.76
N GLY A 77 10.28 -19.14 -8.88
CA GLY A 77 11.74 -19.06 -8.90
C GLY A 77 12.31 -19.11 -10.31
N GLU A 78 13.60 -19.34 -10.41
CA GLU A 78 14.33 -19.54 -11.67
C GLU A 78 13.90 -20.85 -12.32
N PHE A 79 13.40 -20.78 -13.55
CA PHE A 79 12.86 -21.97 -14.25
C PHE A 79 13.66 -22.36 -15.52
N ALA A 80 14.76 -21.67 -15.81
CA ALA A 80 15.54 -21.90 -17.03
C ALA A 80 16.12 -23.33 -17.14
N SER A 81 16.30 -24.03 -16.02
CA SER A 81 16.80 -25.41 -15.97
C SER A 81 15.72 -26.47 -16.00
N ILE A 82 14.45 -26.10 -15.85
CA ILE A 82 13.30 -27.01 -15.79
C ILE A 82 12.82 -27.30 -17.21
N LYS A 83 12.53 -28.57 -17.52
CA LYS A 83 12.20 -29.04 -18.86
C LYS A 83 10.92 -29.87 -18.87
N GLU A 84 10.34 -30.00 -20.07
CA GLU A 84 9.30 -31.01 -20.34
C GLU A 84 9.82 -32.43 -20.06
N GLY A 85 9.01 -33.26 -19.44
CA GLY A 85 9.36 -34.60 -18.99
C GLY A 85 9.96 -34.63 -17.57
N ASP A 86 10.32 -33.51 -16.96
CA ASP A 86 10.81 -33.48 -15.59
C ASP A 86 9.72 -33.85 -14.58
N THR A 87 10.16 -34.42 -13.46
CA THR A 87 9.26 -34.86 -12.37
C THR A 87 9.04 -33.72 -11.36
N VAL A 88 7.79 -33.52 -11.01
CA VAL A 88 7.34 -32.56 -9.98
C VAL A 88 6.71 -33.33 -8.83
N LYS A 89 6.97 -32.93 -7.58
CA LYS A 89 6.44 -33.57 -6.37
C LYS A 89 5.44 -32.68 -5.69
N ARG A 90 4.37 -33.27 -5.16
CA ARG A 90 3.47 -32.62 -4.22
C ARG A 90 4.13 -32.51 -2.85
N THR A 91 3.86 -31.38 -2.18
CA THR A 91 4.29 -31.18 -0.79
C THR A 91 3.15 -31.43 0.22
N GLY A 92 1.90 -31.49 -0.25
CA GLY A 92 0.71 -31.55 0.62
C GLY A 92 0.47 -30.27 1.44
N ARG A 93 1.28 -29.23 1.24
CA ARG A 93 1.19 -27.97 2.00
C ARG A 93 0.71 -26.84 1.11
N ILE A 94 -0.18 -26.01 1.63
CA ILE A 94 -0.57 -24.75 1.00
C ILE A 94 0.59 -23.78 1.08
N THR A 95 0.75 -22.93 0.06
CA THR A 95 1.80 -21.89 0.02
C THR A 95 1.78 -21.01 1.26
N GLU A 96 2.89 -20.95 1.96
CA GLU A 96 3.09 -20.19 3.19
C GLU A 96 4.36 -19.34 3.11
N VAL A 97 4.40 -18.25 3.88
CA VAL A 97 5.54 -17.32 3.94
C VAL A 97 5.92 -17.05 5.40
N PRO A 98 7.19 -16.68 5.65
CA PRO A 98 7.63 -16.30 6.97
C PRO A 98 6.90 -15.04 7.45
N VAL A 99 6.56 -14.99 8.73
CA VAL A 99 5.94 -13.84 9.40
C VAL A 99 6.65 -13.56 10.73
N GLY A 100 6.44 -12.39 11.29
CA GLY A 100 6.92 -12.03 12.62
C GLY A 100 7.93 -10.90 12.64
N GLU A 101 8.44 -10.61 13.86
CA GLU A 101 9.35 -9.50 14.14
C GLU A 101 10.68 -9.57 13.38
N ALA A 102 11.15 -10.79 13.09
CA ALA A 102 12.42 -11.01 12.38
C ALA A 102 12.46 -10.44 10.95
N LEU A 103 11.29 -10.07 10.42
CA LEU A 103 11.15 -9.44 9.10
C LEU A 103 11.30 -7.92 9.14
N ILE A 104 11.15 -7.28 10.30
CA ILE A 104 11.28 -5.83 10.43
C ILE A 104 12.70 -5.40 10.05
N GLY A 105 12.81 -4.36 9.23
CA GLY A 105 14.09 -3.87 8.71
C GLY A 105 14.69 -4.69 7.57
N ARG A 106 13.95 -5.69 7.05
CA ARG A 106 14.41 -6.60 6.00
C ARG A 106 13.78 -6.26 4.66
N VAL A 107 14.50 -6.61 3.59
CA VAL A 107 14.01 -6.61 2.22
C VAL A 107 13.95 -8.05 1.75
N VAL A 108 12.75 -8.51 1.37
CA VAL A 108 12.48 -9.88 0.96
C VAL A 108 11.88 -9.94 -0.45
N ASN A 109 12.00 -11.09 -1.09
CA ASN A 109 11.33 -11.36 -2.36
C ASN A 109 9.85 -11.76 -2.16
N ALA A 110 9.17 -12.06 -3.25
CA ALA A 110 7.74 -12.41 -3.27
C ALA A 110 7.36 -13.66 -2.46
N ILE A 111 8.30 -14.51 -2.09
CA ILE A 111 8.09 -15.71 -1.25
C ILE A 111 8.71 -15.57 0.15
N GLY A 112 9.08 -14.35 0.54
CA GLY A 112 9.60 -14.05 1.88
C GLY A 112 11.07 -14.39 2.10
N GLN A 113 11.84 -14.70 1.06
CA GLN A 113 13.28 -14.94 1.18
C GLN A 113 14.05 -13.60 1.21
N PRO A 114 15.08 -13.46 2.05
CA PRO A 114 15.85 -12.22 2.15
C PRO A 114 16.68 -11.97 0.88
N ILE A 115 16.64 -10.70 0.41
CA ILE A 115 17.43 -10.22 -0.75
C ILE A 115 18.29 -9.00 -0.41
N ASP A 116 18.41 -8.68 0.87
CA ASP A 116 19.12 -7.50 1.40
C ASP A 116 20.57 -7.77 1.81
N GLY A 117 21.06 -8.99 1.63
CA GLY A 117 22.42 -9.38 2.02
C GLY A 117 22.67 -9.48 3.53
N LYS A 118 21.63 -9.33 4.38
CA LYS A 118 21.74 -9.39 5.84
C LYS A 118 21.64 -10.81 6.42
N GLY A 119 21.79 -11.85 5.59
CA GLY A 119 21.70 -13.25 6.00
C GLY A 119 20.25 -13.75 6.14
N PRO A 120 20.07 -15.01 6.59
CA PRO A 120 18.76 -15.65 6.69
C PRO A 120 17.84 -14.96 7.71
N ILE A 121 16.54 -15.13 7.54
CA ILE A 121 15.52 -14.67 8.49
C ILE A 121 15.27 -15.79 9.50
N ASN A 122 15.62 -15.54 10.75
CA ASN A 122 15.43 -16.49 11.83
C ASN A 122 14.01 -16.38 12.39
N THR A 123 13.06 -17.04 11.76
CA THR A 123 11.70 -17.17 12.24
C THR A 123 11.23 -18.61 12.19
N THR A 124 10.42 -19.02 13.16
CA THR A 124 9.71 -20.30 13.17
C THR A 124 8.23 -20.13 12.83
N SER A 125 7.79 -18.89 12.64
CA SER A 125 6.40 -18.56 12.35
C SER A 125 6.19 -18.41 10.85
N PHE A 126 5.25 -19.19 10.31
CA PHE A 126 4.83 -19.16 8.93
C PHE A 126 3.31 -19.01 8.86
N SER A 127 2.81 -18.32 7.87
CA SER A 127 1.37 -18.16 7.62
C SER A 127 1.04 -18.38 6.15
N LYS A 128 -0.14 -18.95 5.92
CA LYS A 128 -0.64 -19.20 4.56
C LYS A 128 -0.84 -17.90 3.82
N VAL A 129 -0.43 -17.87 2.56
CA VAL A 129 -0.51 -16.69 1.69
C VAL A 129 -1.96 -16.38 1.31
N GLU A 130 -2.73 -17.41 0.99
CA GLU A 130 -4.15 -17.28 0.66
C GLU A 130 -5.03 -17.71 1.83
N ILE A 131 -5.59 -16.71 2.50
CA ILE A 131 -6.58 -16.90 3.58
C ILE A 131 -7.81 -16.05 3.32
N LYS A 132 -8.92 -16.44 3.91
CA LYS A 132 -10.15 -15.67 3.86
C LYS A 132 -10.03 -14.45 4.78
N ALA A 133 -10.50 -13.29 4.30
CA ALA A 133 -10.57 -12.07 5.10
C ALA A 133 -11.44 -12.25 6.36
N PRO A 134 -11.15 -11.51 7.45
CA PRO A 134 -11.99 -11.52 8.66
C PRO A 134 -13.47 -11.25 8.35
N GLY A 135 -14.37 -11.98 9.01
CA GLY A 135 -15.80 -11.82 8.86
C GLY A 135 -16.34 -10.49 9.40
N ILE A 136 -17.62 -10.21 9.16
CA ILE A 136 -18.27 -8.95 9.58
C ILE A 136 -18.24 -8.80 11.10
N VAL A 137 -18.51 -9.88 11.84
CA VAL A 137 -18.58 -9.86 13.31
C VAL A 137 -17.21 -9.58 13.96
N SER A 138 -16.12 -9.99 13.31
CA SER A 138 -14.76 -9.76 13.79
C SER A 138 -14.27 -8.33 13.56
N ARG A 139 -15.03 -7.48 12.85
CA ARG A 139 -14.64 -6.12 12.50
C ARG A 139 -15.27 -5.08 13.41
N LYS A 140 -14.54 -3.98 13.59
CA LYS A 140 -15.02 -2.75 14.21
C LYS A 140 -14.96 -1.60 13.20
N THR A 141 -15.85 -0.64 13.32
CA THR A 141 -15.83 0.57 12.50
C THR A 141 -14.54 1.35 12.71
N VAL A 142 -14.00 1.90 11.62
CA VAL A 142 -12.79 2.73 11.63
C VAL A 142 -13.08 4.04 12.36
N HIS A 143 -12.30 4.34 13.41
CA HIS A 143 -12.49 5.52 14.27
C HIS A 143 -11.17 6.11 14.79
N GLN A 144 -10.04 5.45 14.56
CA GLN A 144 -8.74 5.92 14.99
C GLN A 144 -7.99 6.53 13.80
N PRO A 145 -7.44 7.75 13.93
CA PRO A 145 -6.65 8.37 12.88
C PRO A 145 -5.38 7.59 12.57
N MET A 146 -5.01 7.57 11.28
CA MET A 146 -3.69 7.18 10.79
C MET A 146 -3.13 8.41 10.06
N ALA A 147 -2.34 9.22 10.76
CA ALA A 147 -1.79 10.45 10.20
C ALA A 147 -0.75 10.14 9.11
N THR A 148 -0.87 10.80 7.97
CA THR A 148 0.09 10.68 6.87
C THR A 148 1.24 11.68 7.01
N GLY A 149 1.07 12.73 7.80
CA GLY A 149 1.99 13.86 7.89
C GLY A 149 1.87 14.84 6.73
N LEU A 150 0.92 14.63 5.83
CA LEU A 150 0.65 15.49 4.68
C LEU A 150 -0.59 16.35 4.96
N LYS A 151 -0.39 17.68 5.02
CA LYS A 151 -1.44 18.66 5.36
C LYS A 151 -2.71 18.45 4.52
N ALA A 152 -2.54 18.27 3.22
CA ALA A 152 -3.66 18.14 2.29
C ALA A 152 -4.47 16.84 2.50
N ILE A 153 -3.81 15.74 2.89
CA ILE A 153 -4.48 14.45 3.15
C ILE A 153 -5.15 14.48 4.53
N ASP A 154 -4.38 14.75 5.58
CA ASP A 154 -4.87 14.67 6.95
C ASP A 154 -6.01 15.64 7.22
N SER A 155 -6.07 16.79 6.51
CA SER A 155 -7.14 17.77 6.63
C SER A 155 -8.38 17.47 5.79
N MET A 156 -8.22 16.94 4.55
CA MET A 156 -9.33 16.86 3.59
C MET A 156 -9.75 15.45 3.21
N VAL A 157 -8.82 14.48 3.27
CA VAL A 157 -9.05 13.08 2.88
C VAL A 157 -8.44 12.17 3.96
N PRO A 158 -8.88 12.29 5.22
CA PRO A 158 -8.26 11.62 6.34
C PRO A 158 -8.38 10.10 6.24
N ILE A 159 -7.34 9.42 6.70
CA ILE A 159 -7.23 7.98 6.69
C ILE A 159 -7.31 7.46 8.13
N GLY A 160 -8.10 6.42 8.34
CA GLY A 160 -8.21 5.75 9.63
C GLY A 160 -7.53 4.38 9.67
N ARG A 161 -7.19 3.92 10.86
CA ARG A 161 -6.58 2.61 11.08
C ARG A 161 -7.54 1.49 10.72
N GLY A 162 -7.17 0.69 9.72
CA GLY A 162 -8.01 -0.37 9.16
C GLY A 162 -8.79 0.03 7.91
N GLN A 163 -8.62 1.26 7.43
CA GLN A 163 -9.21 1.75 6.18
C GLN A 163 -8.39 1.31 4.97
N ARG A 164 -9.07 1.20 3.82
CA ARG A 164 -8.46 1.00 2.50
C ARG A 164 -8.61 2.29 1.70
N GLU A 165 -7.55 3.05 1.55
CA GLU A 165 -7.57 4.31 0.81
C GLU A 165 -6.70 4.22 -0.43
N LEU A 166 -7.30 4.37 -1.61
CA LEU A 166 -6.62 4.25 -2.89
C LEU A 166 -5.80 5.51 -3.19
N ILE A 167 -4.56 5.36 -3.62
CA ILE A 167 -3.76 6.43 -4.22
C ILE A 167 -3.76 6.21 -5.73
N ILE A 168 -4.35 7.13 -6.48
CA ILE A 168 -4.57 6.97 -7.92
C ILE A 168 -4.11 8.21 -8.69
N GLY A 169 -3.54 8.01 -9.87
CA GLY A 169 -3.11 9.10 -10.76
C GLY A 169 -2.13 8.62 -11.81
N ASP A 170 -1.79 9.49 -12.74
CA ASP A 170 -0.89 9.19 -13.84
C ASP A 170 0.55 8.93 -13.37
N ARG A 171 1.37 8.47 -14.29
CA ARG A 171 2.79 8.23 -14.03
C ARG A 171 3.48 9.52 -13.56
N GLN A 172 4.37 9.39 -12.55
CA GLN A 172 5.17 10.50 -12.01
C GLN A 172 4.38 11.66 -11.35
N THR A 173 3.14 11.45 -10.95
CA THR A 173 2.34 12.45 -10.20
C THR A 173 2.63 12.49 -8.69
N GLY A 174 3.55 11.66 -8.19
CA GLY A 174 3.95 11.65 -6.79
C GLY A 174 3.29 10.58 -5.92
N LYS A 175 2.64 9.56 -6.50
CA LYS A 175 1.98 8.46 -5.75
C LYS A 175 2.91 7.78 -4.74
N THR A 176 4.07 7.33 -5.21
CA THR A 176 5.11 6.71 -4.35
C THR A 176 5.62 7.67 -3.28
N ALA A 177 5.74 8.98 -3.58
CA ALA A 177 6.18 9.96 -2.60
C ALA A 177 5.19 10.10 -1.44
N VAL A 178 3.88 10.17 -1.73
CA VAL A 178 2.82 10.17 -0.71
C VAL A 178 2.92 8.92 0.18
N ALA A 179 3.16 7.76 -0.42
CA ALA A 179 3.31 6.51 0.31
C ALA A 179 4.55 6.51 1.24
N ILE A 180 5.69 6.99 0.74
CA ILE A 180 6.93 7.07 1.52
C ILE A 180 6.79 8.10 2.65
N ASP A 181 6.21 9.27 2.40
CA ASP A 181 5.95 10.28 3.43
C ASP A 181 5.06 9.72 4.55
N THR A 182 4.04 8.95 4.16
CA THR A 182 3.17 8.28 5.14
C THR A 182 3.94 7.29 6.02
N ILE A 183 4.87 6.51 5.44
CA ILE A 183 5.74 5.60 6.22
C ILE A 183 6.65 6.40 7.14
N ILE A 184 7.34 7.42 6.63
CA ILE A 184 8.26 8.25 7.42
C ILE A 184 7.54 8.89 8.62
N ASN A 185 6.29 9.30 8.44
CA ASN A 185 5.48 9.89 9.52
C ASN A 185 5.17 8.93 10.67
N GLN A 186 5.30 7.63 10.48
CA GLN A 186 5.04 6.65 11.55
C GLN A 186 6.22 6.50 12.54
N LYS A 187 7.32 7.21 12.34
CA LYS A 187 8.49 7.18 13.22
C LYS A 187 8.13 7.49 14.67
N GLY A 188 8.51 6.61 15.57
CA GLY A 188 8.20 6.73 17.01
C GLY A 188 6.75 6.41 17.37
N GLY A 189 5.94 5.97 16.41
CA GLY A 189 4.59 5.47 16.62
C GLY A 189 4.54 3.96 16.87
N ASP A 190 3.35 3.40 16.79
CA ASP A 190 3.02 1.99 17.05
C ASP A 190 2.65 1.19 15.79
N LEU A 191 2.79 1.79 14.59
CA LEU A 191 2.52 1.12 13.33
C LEU A 191 3.76 0.42 12.78
N ILE A 192 3.59 -0.84 12.37
CA ILE A 192 4.55 -1.54 11.51
C ILE A 192 4.13 -1.32 10.05
N CYS A 193 5.09 -0.93 9.22
CA CYS A 193 4.84 -0.65 7.81
C CYS A 193 5.30 -1.80 6.92
N ILE A 194 4.53 -2.11 5.89
CA ILE A 194 4.88 -3.07 4.86
C ILE A 194 4.81 -2.34 3.50
N TYR A 195 5.93 -2.27 2.80
CA TYR A 195 5.97 -1.71 1.45
C TYR A 195 6.15 -2.83 0.44
N VAL A 196 5.17 -3.00 -0.44
CA VAL A 196 5.18 -4.04 -1.48
C VAL A 196 5.46 -3.39 -2.82
N ALA A 197 6.66 -3.59 -3.37
CA ALA A 197 7.06 -3.14 -4.70
C ALA A 197 6.70 -4.21 -5.74
N ILE A 198 5.82 -3.88 -6.69
CA ILE A 198 5.30 -4.81 -7.69
C ILE A 198 5.67 -4.33 -9.09
N GLY A 199 6.44 -5.13 -9.83
CA GLY A 199 6.80 -4.83 -11.20
C GLY A 199 7.57 -3.52 -11.39
N GLN A 200 8.22 -3.00 -10.35
CA GLN A 200 9.06 -1.81 -10.42
C GLN A 200 10.49 -2.13 -10.85
N LYS A 201 11.19 -1.13 -11.38
CA LYS A 201 12.62 -1.29 -11.68
C LYS A 201 13.41 -1.49 -10.39
N ARG A 202 14.44 -2.35 -10.42
CA ARG A 202 15.34 -2.57 -9.26
C ARG A 202 15.92 -1.27 -8.71
N SER A 203 16.30 -0.35 -9.59
CA SER A 203 16.82 0.98 -9.20
C SER A 203 15.79 1.80 -8.41
N THR A 204 14.52 1.74 -8.78
CA THR A 204 13.44 2.45 -8.06
C THR A 204 13.25 1.85 -6.68
N VAL A 205 13.21 0.52 -6.56
CA VAL A 205 13.11 -0.16 -5.26
C VAL A 205 14.30 0.18 -4.36
N ALA A 206 15.52 0.17 -4.92
CA ALA A 206 16.72 0.55 -4.18
C ALA A 206 16.66 2.00 -3.68
N GLN A 207 16.14 2.94 -4.48
CA GLN A 207 15.94 4.34 -4.08
C GLN A 207 14.91 4.45 -2.94
N VAL A 208 13.80 3.70 -3.00
CA VAL A 208 12.81 3.68 -1.92
C VAL A 208 13.44 3.17 -0.62
N VAL A 209 14.14 2.03 -0.66
CA VAL A 209 14.82 1.47 0.52
C VAL A 209 15.85 2.45 1.08
N SER A 210 16.65 3.10 0.22
CA SER A 210 17.62 4.13 0.64
C SER A 210 16.90 5.28 1.34
N LYS A 211 15.81 5.80 0.78
CA LYS A 211 15.04 6.89 1.39
C LYS A 211 14.43 6.51 2.75
N LEU A 212 13.88 5.32 2.86
CA LEU A 212 13.37 4.81 4.15
C LEU A 212 14.51 4.69 5.17
N ASN A 213 15.68 4.22 4.75
CA ASN A 213 16.84 4.09 5.62
C ASN A 213 17.41 5.46 6.06
N ASP A 214 17.51 6.43 5.14
CA ASP A 214 17.99 7.80 5.42
C ASP A 214 17.15 8.50 6.51
N HIS A 215 15.86 8.15 6.63
CA HIS A 215 14.95 8.70 7.63
C HIS A 215 14.77 7.79 8.86
N GLY A 216 15.49 6.65 8.92
CA GLY A 216 15.34 5.65 10.00
C GLY A 216 14.00 4.93 9.97
N ALA A 217 13.30 4.93 8.83
CA ALA A 217 12.00 4.29 8.69
C ALA A 217 12.10 2.77 8.47
N MET A 218 13.27 2.25 8.12
CA MET A 218 13.51 0.80 8.04
C MET A 218 13.40 0.12 9.41
N ASP A 219 13.57 0.83 10.52
CA ASP A 219 13.49 0.25 11.87
C ASP A 219 12.08 -0.29 12.21
N TYR A 220 11.06 0.08 11.45
CA TYR A 220 9.67 -0.39 11.60
C TYR A 220 9.02 -0.76 10.27
N THR A 221 9.82 -0.99 9.21
CA THR A 221 9.31 -1.29 7.86
C THR A 221 9.84 -2.62 7.34
N ILE A 222 8.95 -3.39 6.71
CA ILE A 222 9.26 -4.59 5.93
C ILE A 222 9.08 -4.22 4.46
N VAL A 223 10.05 -4.57 3.60
CA VAL A 223 9.94 -4.36 2.15
C VAL A 223 9.82 -5.71 1.44
N VAL A 224 8.75 -5.90 0.69
CA VAL A 224 8.54 -7.06 -0.18
C VAL A 224 8.71 -6.61 -1.62
N ALA A 225 9.66 -7.20 -2.35
CA ALA A 225 9.97 -6.77 -3.71
C ALA A 225 9.77 -7.91 -4.73
N ALA A 226 8.94 -7.64 -5.73
CA ALA A 226 8.84 -8.40 -6.97
C ALA A 226 9.09 -7.43 -8.13
N THR A 227 10.34 -7.36 -8.59
CA THR A 227 10.77 -6.35 -9.57
C THR A 227 10.31 -6.70 -10.99
N ALA A 228 10.42 -5.72 -11.91
CA ALA A 228 10.02 -5.90 -13.31
C ALA A 228 10.83 -6.98 -14.07
N SER A 229 11.99 -7.39 -13.54
CA SER A 229 12.80 -8.48 -14.11
C SER A 229 12.39 -9.86 -13.61
N GLU A 230 11.48 -9.93 -12.64
CA GLU A 230 10.98 -11.20 -12.11
C GLU A 230 9.77 -11.69 -12.90
N SER A 231 9.52 -12.99 -12.83
CA SER A 231 8.42 -13.63 -13.55
C SER A 231 7.04 -13.14 -13.07
N ALA A 232 6.04 -13.25 -13.92
CA ALA A 232 4.67 -12.86 -13.59
C ALA A 232 4.10 -13.57 -12.34
N PRO A 233 4.38 -14.86 -12.07
CA PRO A 233 4.00 -15.51 -10.82
C PRO A 233 4.48 -14.79 -9.56
N LEU A 234 5.72 -14.33 -9.54
CA LEU A 234 6.29 -13.62 -8.38
C LEU A 234 5.64 -12.24 -8.20
N GLN A 235 5.38 -11.51 -9.29
CA GLN A 235 4.66 -10.24 -9.23
C GLN A 235 3.20 -10.41 -8.78
N PHE A 236 2.57 -11.53 -9.14
CA PHE A 236 1.21 -11.89 -8.72
C PHE A 236 1.12 -12.15 -7.22
N ILE A 237 2.06 -12.95 -6.66
CA ILE A 237 1.97 -13.40 -5.27
C ILE A 237 2.48 -12.36 -4.26
N ALA A 238 3.37 -11.45 -4.64
CA ALA A 238 4.00 -10.47 -3.75
C ALA A 238 3.02 -9.67 -2.88
N PRO A 239 1.89 -9.13 -3.38
CA PRO A 239 0.91 -8.45 -2.55
C PRO A 239 0.28 -9.35 -1.48
N TYR A 240 0.04 -10.61 -1.80
CA TYR A 240 -0.49 -11.58 -0.85
C TYR A 240 0.53 -11.94 0.23
N THR A 241 1.80 -12.05 -0.12
CA THR A 241 2.90 -12.21 0.83
C THR A 241 2.96 -11.02 1.79
N GLY A 242 2.92 -9.80 1.26
CA GLY A 242 2.95 -8.59 2.07
C GLY A 242 1.77 -8.48 3.03
N VAL A 243 0.55 -8.76 2.56
CA VAL A 243 -0.64 -8.70 3.44
C VAL A 243 -0.59 -9.77 4.54
N THR A 244 -0.08 -10.97 4.23
CA THR A 244 0.10 -12.03 5.23
C THR A 244 1.06 -11.60 6.35
N MET A 245 2.15 -10.90 5.99
CA MET A 245 3.07 -10.31 6.98
C MET A 245 2.38 -9.23 7.82
N GLY A 246 1.54 -8.39 7.19
CA GLY A 246 0.77 -7.36 7.90
C GLY A 246 -0.29 -7.92 8.83
N GLU A 247 -0.94 -9.00 8.45
CA GLU A 247 -1.95 -9.69 9.26
C GLU A 247 -1.38 -10.26 10.57
N TYR A 248 -0.13 -10.73 10.55
CA TYR A 248 0.54 -11.20 11.76
C TYR A 248 0.52 -10.12 12.86
N PHE A 249 0.80 -8.87 12.51
CA PHE A 249 0.77 -7.76 13.47
C PHE A 249 -0.67 -7.39 13.86
N ARG A 250 -1.59 -7.32 12.90
CA ARG A 250 -3.01 -7.07 13.16
C ARG A 250 -3.59 -8.10 14.14
N ASP A 251 -3.33 -9.38 13.90
CA ASP A 251 -3.88 -10.49 14.70
C ASP A 251 -3.17 -10.64 16.05
N SER A 252 -1.98 -10.00 16.21
CA SER A 252 -1.27 -9.84 17.47
C SER A 252 -1.69 -8.58 18.26
N SER A 253 -2.88 -8.02 18.00
CA SER A 253 -3.41 -6.81 18.65
C SER A 253 -2.59 -5.55 18.40
N ARG A 254 -1.80 -5.51 17.33
CA ARG A 254 -0.98 -4.37 16.92
C ARG A 254 -1.58 -3.68 15.70
N HIS A 255 -0.89 -2.69 15.21
CA HIS A 255 -1.32 -1.92 14.05
C HIS A 255 -0.30 -2.03 12.93
N ALA A 256 -0.77 -2.25 11.71
CA ALA A 256 0.08 -2.28 10.54
C ALA A 256 -0.48 -1.40 9.41
N LEU A 257 0.42 -0.90 8.58
CA LEU A 257 0.15 -0.18 7.36
C LEU A 257 0.77 -0.95 6.20
N ILE A 258 -0.01 -1.26 5.17
CA ILE A 258 0.51 -1.88 3.96
C ILE A 258 0.30 -0.98 2.74
N ILE A 259 1.35 -0.85 1.94
CA ILE A 259 1.35 -0.11 0.68
C ILE A 259 1.60 -1.07 -0.46
N TYR A 260 0.76 -1.05 -1.50
CA TYR A 260 0.93 -1.85 -2.71
C TYR A 260 1.31 -0.95 -3.88
N ASP A 261 2.56 -0.93 -4.28
CA ASP A 261 3.08 -0.06 -5.35
C ASP A 261 3.59 -0.89 -6.54
N ASP A 262 2.77 -1.19 -7.57
CA ASP A 262 1.35 -0.86 -7.71
C ASP A 262 0.51 -2.10 -8.11
N LEU A 263 -0.79 -2.03 -7.83
CA LEU A 263 -1.73 -3.10 -8.17
C LEU A 263 -2.08 -3.15 -9.66
N SER A 264 -1.83 -2.08 -10.43
CA SER A 264 -1.98 -2.12 -11.91
C SER A 264 -1.04 -3.16 -12.51
N LYS A 265 0.20 -3.24 -12.01
CA LYS A 265 1.17 -4.23 -12.47
C LYS A 265 0.85 -5.65 -12.00
N GLN A 266 0.30 -5.80 -10.79
CA GLN A 266 -0.24 -7.09 -10.36
C GLN A 266 -1.33 -7.58 -11.30
N ALA A 267 -2.26 -6.71 -11.70
CA ALA A 267 -3.32 -7.07 -12.64
C ALA A 267 -2.76 -7.50 -14.01
N VAL A 268 -1.74 -6.80 -14.51
CA VAL A 268 -1.04 -7.17 -15.75
C VAL A 268 -0.37 -8.53 -15.63
N ALA A 269 0.33 -8.80 -14.52
CA ALA A 269 0.95 -10.08 -14.24
C ALA A 269 -0.11 -11.20 -14.18
N TYR A 270 -1.24 -10.96 -13.52
CA TYR A 270 -2.34 -11.91 -13.45
C TYR A 270 -3.01 -12.17 -14.82
N ARG A 271 -3.14 -11.13 -15.65
CA ARG A 271 -3.59 -11.29 -17.04
C ARG A 271 -2.66 -12.19 -17.83
N GLN A 272 -1.34 -12.00 -17.72
CA GLN A 272 -0.34 -12.84 -18.39
C GLN A 272 -0.47 -14.29 -17.93
N LEU A 273 -0.50 -14.56 -16.61
CA LEU A 273 -0.70 -15.89 -16.05
C LEU A 273 -1.97 -16.57 -16.56
N SER A 274 -3.07 -15.82 -16.57
CA SER A 274 -4.38 -16.36 -17.00
C SER A 274 -4.40 -16.73 -18.47
N LEU A 275 -3.77 -15.94 -19.34
CA LEU A 275 -3.64 -16.26 -20.77
C LEU A 275 -2.75 -17.48 -21.00
N LEU A 276 -1.64 -17.62 -20.28
CA LEU A 276 -0.76 -18.78 -20.34
C LEU A 276 -1.46 -20.06 -19.85
N LEU A 277 -2.31 -19.94 -18.83
CA LEU A 277 -3.18 -21.02 -18.34
C LEU A 277 -4.42 -21.25 -19.23
N ARG A 278 -4.53 -20.57 -20.38
CA ARG A 278 -5.65 -20.65 -21.33
C ARG A 278 -7.01 -20.34 -20.72
N ARG A 279 -7.08 -19.52 -19.66
CA ARG A 279 -8.33 -19.01 -19.15
C ARG A 279 -8.96 -18.04 -20.17
N PRO A 280 -10.28 -18.07 -20.39
CA PRO A 280 -10.91 -17.20 -21.38
C PRO A 280 -10.74 -15.72 -21.00
N PRO A 281 -10.24 -14.86 -21.92
CA PRO A 281 -10.09 -13.44 -21.67
C PRO A 281 -11.46 -12.71 -21.71
N GLY A 282 -11.60 -11.71 -20.83
CA GLY A 282 -12.69 -10.76 -20.82
C GLY A 282 -12.28 -9.38 -21.33
N ARG A 283 -12.83 -8.31 -20.71
CA ARG A 283 -12.53 -6.91 -21.05
C ARG A 283 -11.02 -6.64 -20.93
N GLU A 284 -10.44 -5.99 -21.93
CA GLU A 284 -9.00 -5.65 -22.01
C GLU A 284 -8.07 -6.88 -21.85
N ALA A 285 -8.58 -8.06 -22.24
CA ALA A 285 -7.92 -9.35 -22.07
C ALA A 285 -7.67 -9.79 -20.61
N TYR A 286 -8.25 -9.11 -19.63
CA TYR A 286 -8.23 -9.57 -18.25
C TYR A 286 -9.15 -10.77 -18.05
N PRO A 287 -8.81 -11.70 -17.16
CA PRO A 287 -9.69 -12.82 -16.82
C PRO A 287 -10.93 -12.32 -16.06
N GLY A 288 -12.03 -13.06 -16.12
CA GLY A 288 -13.29 -12.68 -15.49
C GLY A 288 -13.25 -12.48 -13.97
N ASP A 289 -12.26 -13.07 -13.32
CA ASP A 289 -12.04 -13.00 -11.86
C ASP A 289 -11.04 -11.91 -11.41
N VAL A 290 -10.64 -10.97 -12.29
CA VAL A 290 -9.70 -9.92 -11.92
C VAL A 290 -10.23 -8.99 -10.83
N PHE A 291 -11.55 -8.79 -10.74
CA PHE A 291 -12.16 -8.09 -9.61
C PHE A 291 -11.89 -8.84 -8.29
N TYR A 292 -12.07 -10.14 -8.29
CA TYR A 292 -11.81 -10.99 -7.12
C TYR A 292 -10.35 -11.03 -6.73
N LEU A 293 -9.41 -10.91 -7.68
CA LEU A 293 -7.98 -10.75 -7.40
C LEU A 293 -7.72 -9.63 -6.38
N HIS A 294 -8.25 -8.44 -6.64
CA HIS A 294 -8.03 -7.28 -5.78
C HIS A 294 -8.97 -7.25 -4.56
N SER A 295 -10.22 -7.69 -4.69
CA SER A 295 -11.16 -7.67 -3.58
C SER A 295 -10.76 -8.63 -2.46
N ARG A 296 -10.36 -9.87 -2.77
CA ARG A 296 -9.87 -10.83 -1.75
C ARG A 296 -8.57 -10.39 -1.08
N LEU A 297 -7.72 -9.59 -1.76
CA LEU A 297 -6.53 -8.98 -1.20
C LEU A 297 -6.89 -7.83 -0.25
N LEU A 298 -7.66 -6.86 -0.73
CA LEU A 298 -7.94 -5.61 -0.02
C LEU A 298 -8.93 -5.80 1.15
N GLU A 299 -9.84 -6.77 1.07
CA GLU A 299 -10.75 -7.09 2.17
C GLU A 299 -10.03 -7.65 3.42
N ARG A 300 -8.79 -8.10 3.28
CA ARG A 300 -7.95 -8.54 4.42
C ARG A 300 -7.51 -7.36 5.29
N ALA A 301 -7.48 -6.14 4.74
CA ALA A 301 -7.24 -4.92 5.51
C ALA A 301 -8.53 -4.50 6.24
N CYS A 302 -8.46 -4.41 7.57
CA CYS A 302 -9.58 -4.02 8.42
C CYS A 302 -9.13 -3.62 9.82
N LYS A 303 -10.06 -3.03 10.59
CA LYS A 303 -9.96 -2.86 12.03
C LYS A 303 -10.68 -4.03 12.69
N LEU A 304 -9.98 -4.77 13.54
CA LEU A 304 -10.58 -5.84 14.33
C LEU A 304 -11.37 -5.29 15.53
N SER A 305 -12.36 -6.04 15.95
CA SER A 305 -13.13 -5.76 17.16
C SER A 305 -12.27 -5.92 18.40
N ASP A 306 -12.70 -5.33 19.51
CA ASP A 306 -11.98 -5.42 20.78
C ASP A 306 -11.93 -6.87 21.30
N ALA A 307 -12.94 -7.69 20.97
CA ALA A 307 -12.96 -9.12 21.28
C ALA A 307 -11.86 -9.90 20.53
N GLU A 308 -11.46 -9.43 19.37
CA GLU A 308 -10.36 -9.98 18.54
C GLU A 308 -9.03 -9.25 18.78
N GLY A 309 -8.90 -8.51 19.89
CA GLY A 309 -7.68 -7.81 20.29
C GLY A 309 -7.52 -6.40 19.72
N GLY A 310 -8.46 -5.90 18.92
CA GLY A 310 -8.49 -4.50 18.46
C GLY A 310 -7.36 -4.09 17.54
N GLY A 311 -6.61 -5.02 16.94
CA GLY A 311 -5.57 -4.72 15.96
C GLY A 311 -6.13 -4.13 14.66
N SER A 312 -5.26 -3.61 13.81
CA SER A 312 -5.67 -3.06 12.50
C SER A 312 -4.62 -3.28 11.43
N LEU A 313 -5.09 -3.43 10.21
CA LEU A 313 -4.28 -3.39 9.00
C LEU A 313 -4.90 -2.37 8.05
N THR A 314 -4.18 -1.26 7.83
CA THR A 314 -4.56 -0.18 6.92
C THR A 314 -3.92 -0.42 5.56
N ALA A 315 -4.65 -0.28 4.47
CA ALA A 315 -4.12 -0.51 3.13
C ALA A 315 -4.14 0.76 2.28
N LEU A 316 -3.01 1.05 1.65
CA LEU A 316 -2.84 2.10 0.64
C LEU A 316 -2.45 1.45 -0.69
N PRO A 317 -3.41 0.92 -1.46
CA PRO A 317 -3.15 0.48 -2.81
C PRO A 317 -2.84 1.66 -3.72
N ILE A 318 -1.91 1.47 -4.65
CA ILE A 318 -1.59 2.44 -5.69
C ILE A 318 -2.07 1.89 -7.03
N ILE A 319 -2.75 2.74 -7.80
CA ILE A 319 -3.18 2.47 -9.18
C ILE A 319 -2.59 3.55 -10.10
N GLU A 320 -2.02 3.12 -11.20
CA GLU A 320 -1.55 4.01 -12.26
C GLU A 320 -2.65 4.18 -13.32
N THR A 321 -3.03 5.43 -13.61
CA THR A 321 -3.91 5.80 -14.72
C THR A 321 -3.10 6.20 -15.95
N GLN A 322 -3.78 6.26 -17.09
CA GLN A 322 -3.25 6.83 -18.32
C GLN A 322 -4.12 8.01 -18.73
N ALA A 323 -3.50 9.19 -18.92
CA ALA A 323 -4.19 10.44 -19.26
C ALA A 323 -5.37 10.79 -18.33
N GLY A 324 -5.23 10.46 -17.03
CA GLY A 324 -6.26 10.74 -16.02
C GLY A 324 -7.51 9.88 -16.12
N ASP A 325 -7.53 8.83 -16.94
CA ASP A 325 -8.72 7.99 -17.14
C ASP A 325 -8.97 7.07 -15.92
N VAL A 326 -9.83 7.53 -15.02
CA VAL A 326 -10.32 6.74 -13.87
C VAL A 326 -11.44 5.78 -14.25
N SER A 327 -12.00 5.87 -15.46
CA SER A 327 -13.08 5.00 -15.96
C SER A 327 -12.58 3.70 -16.58
N ALA A 328 -11.25 3.54 -16.72
CA ALA A 328 -10.62 2.31 -17.18
C ALA A 328 -10.95 1.13 -16.26
N TYR A 329 -10.79 -0.10 -16.75
CA TYR A 329 -11.30 -1.29 -16.09
C TYR A 329 -10.71 -1.53 -14.70
N ILE A 330 -9.39 -1.51 -14.55
CA ILE A 330 -8.74 -1.77 -13.26
C ILE A 330 -8.96 -0.62 -12.26
N PRO A 331 -8.80 0.68 -12.63
CA PRO A 331 -9.15 1.80 -11.75
C PRO A 331 -10.57 1.69 -11.17
N THR A 332 -11.56 1.48 -12.03
CA THR A 332 -12.99 1.37 -11.62
C THR A 332 -13.19 0.25 -10.60
N ASN A 333 -12.58 -0.92 -10.83
CA ASN A 333 -12.67 -2.04 -9.91
C ASN A 333 -12.10 -1.68 -8.53
N VAL A 334 -10.90 -1.09 -8.47
CA VAL A 334 -10.24 -0.79 -7.19
C VAL A 334 -10.93 0.35 -6.45
N ILE A 335 -11.42 1.38 -7.15
CA ILE A 335 -12.25 2.46 -6.56
C ILE A 335 -13.48 1.88 -5.85
N SER A 336 -14.11 0.86 -6.44
CA SER A 336 -15.31 0.24 -5.86
C SER A 336 -15.02 -0.62 -4.62
N ILE A 337 -13.81 -1.20 -4.53
CA ILE A 337 -13.39 -2.05 -3.40
C ILE A 337 -12.92 -1.22 -2.21
N THR A 338 -12.33 -0.05 -2.46
CA THR A 338 -11.72 0.80 -1.43
C THR A 338 -12.71 1.72 -0.73
N ASP A 339 -12.33 2.23 0.44
CA ASP A 339 -13.13 3.12 1.28
C ASP A 339 -12.91 4.60 0.94
N GLY A 340 -12.37 4.88 -0.23
CA GLY A 340 -12.09 6.20 -0.77
C GLY A 340 -10.85 6.21 -1.66
N GLN A 341 -10.53 7.37 -2.19
CA GLN A 341 -9.37 7.58 -3.05
C GLN A 341 -8.75 8.96 -2.89
N ILE A 342 -7.43 9.01 -3.01
CA ILE A 342 -6.61 10.20 -3.17
C ILE A 342 -6.23 10.29 -4.64
N TYR A 343 -6.82 11.23 -5.37
CA TYR A 343 -6.56 11.43 -6.79
C TYR A 343 -5.45 12.46 -6.99
N LEU A 344 -4.35 12.05 -7.62
CA LEU A 344 -3.22 12.90 -7.97
C LEU A 344 -3.31 13.30 -9.45
N GLU A 345 -3.46 14.60 -9.69
CA GLU A 345 -3.70 15.18 -11.01
C GLU A 345 -2.41 15.71 -11.63
N SER A 346 -2.17 15.38 -12.91
CA SER A 346 -0.96 15.78 -13.62
C SER A 346 -0.86 17.30 -13.79
N ASP A 347 -1.96 17.98 -14.10
CA ASP A 347 -1.97 19.43 -14.30
C ASP A 347 -1.61 20.20 -13.02
N LEU A 348 -2.09 19.73 -11.87
CA LEU A 348 -1.70 20.28 -10.56
C LEU A 348 -0.21 20.04 -10.29
N PHE A 349 0.28 18.86 -10.62
CA PHE A 349 1.70 18.52 -10.41
C PHE A 349 2.62 19.42 -11.24
N PHE A 350 2.32 19.62 -12.50
CA PHE A 350 3.12 20.45 -13.40
C PHE A 350 2.97 21.95 -13.14
N SER A 351 1.82 22.40 -12.60
CA SER A 351 1.64 23.78 -12.12
C SER A 351 2.34 24.08 -10.78
N GLY A 352 3.01 23.07 -10.18
CA GLY A 352 3.77 23.25 -8.95
C GLY A 352 2.97 23.06 -7.65
N VAL A 353 1.73 22.60 -7.75
CA VAL A 353 0.94 22.20 -6.57
C VAL A 353 1.36 20.78 -6.17
N ARG A 354 2.10 20.66 -5.09
CA ARG A 354 2.62 19.36 -4.59
C ARG A 354 2.42 19.24 -3.08
N PRO A 355 1.77 18.14 -2.61
CA PRO A 355 1.20 17.02 -3.38
C PRO A 355 0.05 17.47 -4.31
N ALA A 356 -0.04 16.85 -5.47
CA ALA A 356 -0.95 17.25 -6.56
C ALA A 356 -2.38 16.70 -6.36
N ILE A 357 -2.93 16.86 -5.17
CA ILE A 357 -4.21 16.27 -4.78
C ILE A 357 -5.37 17.06 -5.35
N ASN A 358 -6.17 16.41 -6.19
CA ASN A 358 -7.45 16.96 -6.63
C ASN A 358 -8.51 16.79 -5.53
N VAL A 359 -8.87 17.88 -4.87
CA VAL A 359 -9.82 17.90 -3.74
C VAL A 359 -11.24 17.49 -4.16
N GLY A 360 -11.62 17.76 -5.41
CA GLY A 360 -12.94 17.43 -5.94
C GLY A 360 -13.14 15.92 -6.16
N LEU A 361 -12.12 15.24 -6.68
CA LEU A 361 -12.15 13.80 -7.00
C LEU A 361 -11.67 12.91 -5.85
N SER A 362 -10.99 13.48 -4.87
CA SER A 362 -10.50 12.74 -3.70
C SER A 362 -11.60 12.65 -2.64
N VAL A 363 -11.81 11.46 -2.09
CA VAL A 363 -12.86 11.17 -1.11
C VAL A 363 -12.36 10.18 -0.07
N SER A 364 -12.59 10.47 1.21
CA SER A 364 -12.53 9.46 2.28
C SER A 364 -13.95 9.15 2.76
N ARG A 365 -14.37 7.88 2.67
CA ARG A 365 -15.70 7.46 3.14
C ARG A 365 -15.78 7.38 4.67
N VAL A 366 -14.64 7.31 5.35
CA VAL A 366 -14.54 7.39 6.82
C VAL A 366 -14.61 8.85 7.29
N GLY A 367 -13.96 9.75 6.56
CA GLY A 367 -14.04 11.18 6.78
C GLY A 367 -13.62 11.60 8.19
N GLY A 368 -14.36 12.53 8.79
CA GLY A 368 -14.05 13.11 10.09
C GLY A 368 -13.99 12.11 11.27
N SER A 369 -14.44 10.87 11.11
CA SER A 369 -14.24 9.82 12.12
C SER A 369 -12.79 9.37 12.21
N ALA A 370 -12.01 9.60 11.14
CA ALA A 370 -10.56 9.34 11.08
C ALA A 370 -9.71 10.59 11.41
N GLN A 371 -10.28 11.63 11.99
CA GLN A 371 -9.56 12.83 12.39
C GLN A 371 -9.58 13.03 13.90
N VAL A 372 -8.49 13.57 14.44
CA VAL A 372 -8.51 14.13 15.79
C VAL A 372 -9.45 15.34 15.82
N LYS A 373 -10.09 15.59 16.98
CA LYS A 373 -11.09 16.65 17.12
C LYS A 373 -10.54 18.03 16.72
N ALA A 374 -9.29 18.33 17.07
CA ALA A 374 -8.62 19.58 16.69
C ALA A 374 -8.55 19.77 15.17
N MET A 375 -8.14 18.71 14.42
CA MET A 375 -8.08 18.77 12.96
C MET A 375 -9.48 18.96 12.37
N LYS A 376 -10.47 18.22 12.87
CA LYS A 376 -11.86 18.35 12.42
C LYS A 376 -12.42 19.76 12.64
N GLN A 377 -12.05 20.42 13.76
CA GLN A 377 -12.46 21.78 14.08
C GLN A 377 -11.89 22.81 13.09
N VAL A 378 -10.62 22.65 12.68
CA VAL A 378 -9.95 23.62 11.80
C VAL A 378 -10.16 23.32 10.31
N ALA A 379 -10.32 22.06 9.93
CA ALA A 379 -10.42 21.66 8.52
C ALA A 379 -11.86 21.58 7.99
N GLY A 380 -12.87 21.77 8.85
CA GLY A 380 -14.27 21.53 8.49
C GLY A 380 -14.79 22.31 7.27
N THR A 381 -14.31 23.53 7.06
CA THR A 381 -14.69 24.37 5.91
C THR A 381 -13.66 24.40 4.79
N LEU A 382 -12.46 23.83 5.00
CA LEU A 382 -11.32 23.94 4.09
C LEU A 382 -11.65 23.40 2.70
N ARG A 383 -12.29 22.23 2.63
CA ARG A 383 -12.67 21.60 1.38
C ARG A 383 -13.69 22.45 0.58
N LEU A 384 -14.67 23.03 1.27
CA LEU A 384 -15.66 23.93 0.66
C LEU A 384 -14.99 25.19 0.11
N ASN A 385 -14.11 25.82 0.91
CA ASN A 385 -13.38 27.03 0.51
C ASN A 385 -12.53 26.78 -0.74
N LEU A 386 -11.86 25.65 -0.83
CA LEU A 386 -11.04 25.26 -2.00
C LEU A 386 -11.90 24.95 -3.24
N ALA A 387 -13.07 24.32 -3.05
CA ALA A 387 -13.99 24.07 -4.15
C ALA A 387 -14.51 25.40 -4.73
N GLN A 388 -14.96 26.32 -3.86
CA GLN A 388 -15.38 27.67 -4.28
C GLN A 388 -14.27 28.46 -4.96
N TYR A 389 -13.05 28.38 -4.43
CA TYR A 389 -11.88 29.01 -5.06
C TYR A 389 -11.66 28.49 -6.48
N ARG A 390 -11.73 27.16 -6.71
CA ARG A 390 -11.54 26.57 -8.05
C ARG A 390 -12.59 27.04 -9.05
N GLU A 391 -13.86 27.09 -8.64
CA GLU A 391 -14.95 27.59 -9.46
C GLU A 391 -14.71 29.06 -9.82
N MET A 392 -14.42 29.90 -8.83
CA MET A 392 -14.17 31.33 -9.04
C MET A 392 -12.91 31.60 -9.87
N ALA A 393 -11.84 30.83 -9.66
CA ALA A 393 -10.61 30.97 -10.44
C ALA A 393 -10.83 30.62 -11.93
N ALA A 394 -11.68 29.65 -12.23
CA ALA A 394 -12.08 29.33 -13.59
C ALA A 394 -12.88 30.48 -14.23
N PHE A 395 -13.80 31.11 -13.51
CA PHE A 395 -14.55 32.29 -13.98
C PHE A 395 -13.66 33.53 -14.15
N ALA A 396 -12.71 33.73 -13.25
CA ALA A 396 -11.79 34.87 -13.28
C ALA A 396 -10.93 34.92 -14.56
N GLN A 397 -10.69 33.79 -15.21
CA GLN A 397 -9.98 33.72 -16.46
C GLN A 397 -10.77 34.37 -17.65
N PHE A 398 -12.09 34.48 -17.53
CA PHE A 398 -12.98 34.96 -18.59
C PHE A 398 -13.56 36.37 -18.32
N GLY A 399 -13.39 36.95 -17.13
CA GLY A 399 -13.98 38.24 -16.75
C GLY A 399 -12.98 39.22 -16.16
N SER A 400 -13.02 40.48 -16.60
CA SER A 400 -12.09 41.54 -16.17
C SER A 400 -12.53 42.31 -14.93
N ASP A 401 -13.82 42.29 -14.55
CA ASP A 401 -14.39 43.09 -13.44
C ASP A 401 -14.98 42.21 -12.38
N LEU A 402 -14.15 41.78 -11.41
CA LEU A 402 -14.57 41.06 -10.23
C LEU A 402 -14.88 42.05 -9.10
N ASP A 403 -15.98 41.81 -8.38
CA ASP A 403 -16.27 42.57 -7.18
C ASP A 403 -15.23 42.32 -6.07
N LYS A 404 -15.17 43.21 -5.10
CA LYS A 404 -14.19 43.16 -3.98
C LYS A 404 -14.32 41.87 -3.16
N ALA A 405 -15.54 41.36 -2.97
CA ALA A 405 -15.79 40.15 -2.18
C ALA A 405 -15.21 38.91 -2.90
N THR A 406 -15.44 38.80 -4.20
CA THR A 406 -14.87 37.72 -5.05
C THR A 406 -13.35 37.81 -5.11
N GLN A 407 -12.77 39.03 -5.20
CA GLN A 407 -11.31 39.22 -5.16
C GLN A 407 -10.72 38.75 -3.82
N MET A 408 -11.36 39.06 -2.69
CA MET A 408 -10.92 38.59 -1.37
C MET A 408 -10.99 37.07 -1.25
N GLN A 409 -12.05 36.45 -1.74
CA GLN A 409 -12.19 34.99 -1.74
C GLN A 409 -11.14 34.31 -2.61
N LEU A 410 -10.84 34.83 -3.80
CA LEU A 410 -9.76 34.35 -4.65
C LEU A 410 -8.40 34.47 -3.98
N ALA A 411 -8.09 35.63 -3.40
CA ALA A 411 -6.84 35.85 -2.69
C ALA A 411 -6.66 34.90 -1.49
N ARG A 412 -7.75 34.62 -0.77
CA ARG A 412 -7.73 33.66 0.34
C ARG A 412 -7.58 32.22 -0.13
N GLY A 413 -8.27 31.83 -1.20
CA GLY A 413 -8.16 30.52 -1.79
C GLY A 413 -6.76 30.23 -2.33
N GLU A 414 -6.11 31.20 -2.96
CA GLU A 414 -4.72 31.09 -3.41
C GLU A 414 -3.76 30.83 -2.23
N ARG A 415 -3.94 31.53 -1.11
CA ARG A 415 -3.15 31.30 0.12
C ARG A 415 -3.40 29.92 0.71
N LEU A 416 -4.64 29.44 0.72
CA LEU A 416 -4.97 28.09 1.17
C LEU A 416 -4.28 27.02 0.31
N VAL A 417 -4.26 27.20 -1.02
CA VAL A 417 -3.53 26.30 -1.92
C VAL A 417 -2.04 26.31 -1.61
N GLU A 418 -1.44 27.50 -1.37
CA GLU A 418 -0.01 27.59 -1.06
C GLU A 418 0.34 26.95 0.28
N VAL A 419 -0.48 27.16 1.31
CA VAL A 419 -0.31 26.55 2.64
C VAL A 419 -0.35 25.03 2.57
N LEU A 420 -1.15 24.44 1.67
CA LEU A 420 -1.26 22.99 1.53
C LEU A 420 -0.11 22.37 0.76
N LYS A 421 0.71 23.14 0.08
CA LYS A 421 1.94 22.65 -0.54
C LYS A 421 2.92 22.17 0.52
N GLN A 422 3.61 21.08 0.21
CA GLN A 422 4.55 20.45 1.14
C GLN A 422 5.67 19.76 0.36
N PRO A 423 6.95 19.95 0.75
CA PRO A 423 8.07 19.23 0.15
C PRO A 423 7.99 17.73 0.44
N GLN A 424 8.57 16.91 -0.43
CA GLN A 424 8.70 15.47 -0.23
C GLN A 424 9.62 15.16 0.96
N TYR A 425 9.33 14.05 1.65
CA TYR A 425 10.12 13.51 2.76
C TYR A 425 10.22 14.45 3.97
N GLN A 426 9.21 15.30 4.13
CA GLN A 426 9.08 16.22 5.25
C GLN A 426 7.66 16.18 5.83
N PRO A 427 7.25 15.05 6.39
CA PRO A 427 5.95 14.95 7.04
C PRO A 427 5.89 15.90 8.24
N ILE A 428 4.73 16.50 8.47
CA ILE A 428 4.49 17.51 9.50
C ILE A 428 3.60 16.91 10.60
N PRO A 429 3.98 17.01 11.88
CA PRO A 429 3.16 16.55 13.00
C PRO A 429 1.77 17.21 13.02
N THR A 430 0.76 16.46 13.46
CA THR A 430 -0.65 16.88 13.41
C THR A 430 -0.92 18.21 14.11
N GLU A 431 -0.30 18.47 15.27
CA GLU A 431 -0.45 19.72 16.01
C GLU A 431 0.05 20.93 15.20
N LYS A 432 1.14 20.80 14.45
CA LYS A 432 1.66 21.85 13.57
C LYS A 432 0.78 22.04 12.33
N GLN A 433 0.25 20.96 11.77
CA GLN A 433 -0.74 21.05 10.68
C GLN A 433 -1.98 21.81 11.13
N VAL A 434 -2.50 21.51 12.33
CA VAL A 434 -3.64 22.19 12.93
C VAL A 434 -3.37 23.69 13.07
N LEU A 435 -2.18 24.08 13.53
CA LEU A 435 -1.82 25.51 13.72
C LEU A 435 -1.79 26.28 12.41
N ILE A 436 -1.16 25.76 11.37
CA ILE A 436 -1.08 26.49 10.08
C ILE A 436 -2.43 26.57 9.40
N ILE A 437 -3.25 25.51 9.44
CA ILE A 437 -4.60 25.53 8.89
C ILE A 437 -5.50 26.49 9.71
N PHE A 438 -5.37 26.51 11.04
CA PHE A 438 -6.05 27.46 11.90
C PHE A 438 -5.68 28.90 11.51
N SER A 439 -4.39 29.19 11.34
CA SER A 439 -3.89 30.53 10.93
C SER A 439 -4.47 30.96 9.58
N ALA A 440 -4.48 30.05 8.59
CA ALA A 440 -5.03 30.33 7.27
C ALA A 440 -6.54 30.59 7.30
N ASN A 441 -7.30 29.80 8.06
CA ASN A 441 -8.75 29.93 8.13
C ASN A 441 -9.22 31.18 8.95
N ASN A 442 -8.41 31.65 9.90
CA ASN A 442 -8.74 32.78 10.74
C ASN A 442 -8.13 34.12 10.25
N GLY A 443 -7.60 34.15 9.00
CA GLY A 443 -7.16 35.38 8.36
C GLY A 443 -5.78 35.91 8.79
N PHE A 444 -4.99 35.15 9.53
CA PHE A 444 -3.63 35.54 9.92
C PHE A 444 -2.66 35.65 8.75
N LEU A 445 -3.04 35.08 7.59
CA LEU A 445 -2.23 35.07 6.36
C LEU A 445 -2.68 36.13 5.35
N ASP A 446 -3.81 36.80 5.57
CA ASP A 446 -4.46 37.65 4.56
C ASP A 446 -3.62 38.89 4.19
N ASP A 447 -2.80 39.40 5.10
CA ASP A 447 -1.96 40.57 4.90
C ASP A 447 -0.63 40.27 4.18
N TYR A 448 -0.28 38.99 3.99
CA TYR A 448 1.02 38.59 3.43
C TYR A 448 0.94 38.19 1.97
N PRO A 449 1.96 38.50 1.16
CA PRO A 449 2.05 38.00 -0.19
C PRO A 449 2.25 36.46 -0.21
N VAL A 450 1.71 35.79 -1.21
CA VAL A 450 1.79 34.33 -1.36
C VAL A 450 3.24 33.82 -1.31
N SER A 451 4.18 34.57 -1.88
CA SER A 451 5.61 34.24 -1.90
C SER A 451 6.27 34.15 -0.50
N SER A 452 5.69 34.79 0.53
CA SER A 452 6.23 34.77 1.88
C SER A 452 5.63 33.67 2.77
N LEU A 453 4.56 32.99 2.33
CA LEU A 453 3.83 32.02 3.15
C LEU A 453 4.65 30.83 3.60
N LYS A 454 5.55 30.32 2.74
CA LYS A 454 6.46 29.24 3.12
C LYS A 454 7.43 29.65 4.24
N ARG A 455 7.92 30.89 4.18
CA ARG A 455 8.76 31.45 5.24
C ARG A 455 7.95 31.66 6.52
N TYR A 456 6.73 32.21 6.39
CA TYR A 456 5.80 32.35 7.51
C TYR A 456 5.57 31.01 8.22
N GLU A 457 5.25 29.95 7.50
CA GLU A 457 5.04 28.62 8.07
C GLU A 457 6.27 28.13 8.85
N THR A 458 7.45 28.26 8.26
CA THR A 458 8.72 27.82 8.88
C THR A 458 9.03 28.60 10.15
N GLU A 459 8.92 29.94 10.10
CA GLU A 459 9.20 30.79 11.24
C GLU A 459 8.13 30.67 12.35
N MET A 460 6.86 30.47 11.96
CA MET A 460 5.78 30.18 12.91
C MET A 460 6.05 28.88 13.67
N TYR A 461 6.43 27.79 12.97
CA TYR A 461 6.77 26.54 13.65
C TYR A 461 7.95 26.71 14.60
N ALA A 462 9.00 27.43 14.20
CA ALA A 462 10.14 27.73 15.05
C ALA A 462 9.74 28.58 16.27
N TYR A 463 8.86 29.58 16.10
CA TYR A 463 8.34 30.38 17.18
C TYR A 463 7.58 29.52 18.21
N PHE A 464 6.67 28.65 17.75
CA PHE A 464 5.93 27.77 18.64
C PHE A 464 6.83 26.73 19.31
N ASP A 465 7.79 26.14 18.62
CA ASP A 465 8.73 25.19 19.21
C ASP A 465 9.58 25.82 20.32
N ASN A 466 10.01 27.08 20.15
CA ASN A 466 10.94 27.73 21.06
C ASN A 466 10.25 28.54 22.20
N ARG A 467 9.06 29.11 21.95
CA ARG A 467 8.43 30.04 22.90
C ARG A 467 7.05 29.60 23.38
N GLN A 468 6.42 28.64 22.68
CA GLN A 468 5.07 28.19 22.98
C GLN A 468 5.01 26.65 23.01
N ALA A 469 6.10 25.99 23.41
CA ALA A 469 6.21 24.54 23.46
C ALA A 469 5.10 23.87 24.28
N ASP A 470 4.69 24.54 25.36
CA ASP A 470 3.59 24.07 26.23
C ASP A 470 2.25 24.04 25.50
N LEU A 471 1.97 25.01 24.61
CA LEU A 471 0.76 25.02 23.78
C LEU A 471 0.76 23.88 22.79
N LEU A 472 1.91 23.60 22.18
CA LEU A 472 2.05 22.47 21.27
C LEU A 472 1.86 21.13 21.99
N ALA A 473 2.46 21.00 23.18
CA ALA A 473 2.33 19.80 24.01
C ALA A 473 0.87 19.57 24.42
N GLU A 474 0.19 20.62 24.87
CA GLU A 474 -1.21 20.57 25.25
C GLU A 474 -2.13 20.21 24.06
N LEU A 475 -1.89 20.78 22.88
CA LEU A 475 -2.65 20.46 21.66
C LEU A 475 -2.44 19.00 21.24
N ARG A 476 -1.21 18.49 21.38
CA ARG A 476 -0.86 17.08 21.11
C ARG A 476 -1.55 16.12 22.06
N GLU A 477 -1.64 16.47 23.35
CA GLU A 477 -2.25 15.64 24.38
C GLU A 477 -3.78 15.69 24.32
N LYS A 478 -4.37 16.89 24.32
CA LYS A 478 -5.84 17.09 24.29
C LYS A 478 -6.46 16.65 22.97
N LYS A 479 -5.73 16.76 21.86
CA LYS A 479 -6.22 16.49 20.49
C LYS A 479 -7.51 17.24 20.13
N ALA A 480 -7.80 18.32 20.84
CA ALA A 480 -8.97 19.18 20.69
C ALA A 480 -8.59 20.63 21.03
N ILE A 481 -9.26 21.58 20.41
CA ILE A 481 -9.14 23.01 20.72
C ILE A 481 -10.38 23.42 21.52
N ASP A 482 -10.21 23.64 22.80
CA ASP A 482 -11.21 24.28 23.66
C ASP A 482 -11.08 25.81 23.60
N ASP A 483 -12.01 26.55 24.24
CA ASP A 483 -12.05 28.01 24.15
C ASP A 483 -10.83 28.67 24.82
N ASP A 484 -10.27 28.07 25.89
CA ASP A 484 -9.06 28.55 26.54
C ASP A 484 -7.86 28.38 25.63
N LEU A 485 -7.62 27.17 25.13
CA LEU A 485 -6.52 26.87 24.21
C LEU A 485 -6.62 27.71 22.92
N LYS A 486 -7.83 27.89 22.39
CA LYS A 486 -8.09 28.76 21.23
C LYS A 486 -7.65 30.18 21.50
N SER A 487 -8.02 30.76 22.65
CA SER A 487 -7.68 32.13 23.04
C SER A 487 -6.16 32.31 23.17
N ARG A 488 -5.48 31.34 23.75
CA ARG A 488 -4.01 31.33 23.90
C ARG A 488 -3.29 31.16 22.55
N VAL A 489 -3.80 30.32 21.67
CA VAL A 489 -3.26 30.15 20.29
C VAL A 489 -3.42 31.45 19.51
N VAL A 490 -4.59 32.12 19.59
CA VAL A 490 -4.82 33.42 18.94
C VAL A 490 -3.84 34.45 19.46
N ALA A 491 -3.69 34.57 20.77
CA ALA A 491 -2.75 35.52 21.39
C ALA A 491 -1.28 35.26 20.93
N ALA A 492 -0.88 33.98 20.85
CA ALA A 492 0.45 33.60 20.38
C ALA A 492 0.66 33.95 18.90
N LEU A 493 -0.35 33.73 18.05
CA LEU A 493 -0.30 34.09 16.63
C LEU A 493 -0.27 35.61 16.41
N GLU A 494 -1.04 36.40 17.22
CA GLU A 494 -1.00 37.86 17.18
C GLU A 494 0.38 38.39 17.61
N GLN A 495 1.01 37.78 18.60
CA GLN A 495 2.37 38.12 18.98
C GLN A 495 3.37 37.80 17.88
N PHE A 496 3.29 36.58 17.28
CA PHE A 496 4.13 36.21 16.16
C PHE A 496 3.95 37.16 14.97
N LYS A 497 2.71 37.62 14.68
CA LYS A 497 2.41 38.57 13.62
C LYS A 497 3.15 39.92 13.80
N LYS A 498 3.42 40.35 15.02
CA LYS A 498 4.18 41.58 15.29
C LYS A 498 5.67 41.43 15.03
N GLU A 499 6.18 40.20 15.11
CA GLU A 499 7.61 39.90 14.91
C GLU A 499 7.92 39.52 13.45
N PHE A 500 6.95 38.95 12.75
CA PHE A 500 7.13 38.50 11.36
C PHE A 500 7.00 39.67 10.39
N THR A 501 8.05 39.91 9.60
CA THR A 501 8.07 40.88 8.50
C THR A 501 8.10 40.17 7.17
N ALA A 502 7.13 40.43 6.28
CA ALA A 502 6.97 39.75 4.97
C ALA A 502 8.09 40.06 3.98
#